data_0cc2cfc01a4b73e2efd0e2aa92af94ad
#
_entry.id   0cc2cfc01a4b73e2efd0e2aa92af94ad
#
_cell.length_a   1.000
_cell.length_b   1.000
_cell.length_c   1.000
_cell.angle_alpha   90.00
_cell.angle_beta   90.00
_cell.angle_gamma   90.00
#
_symmetry.space_group_name_H-M   'P 1'
#
loop_
_entity.id
_entity.type
_entity.pdbx_description
1 polymer ?
#
loop_
_entity_poly.entity_id
_entity_poly.type
_entity_poly.pdbx_seq_one_letter_code
_entity_poly.pdbx_strand_id
1 'polypeptide(L)'
;PHSRHTGIRRADVDACDALRILAESDVAGPFLMSTENGRQIFVTGHPEYDKYTLDAEYKRDVAKGLPIHVPVNYYPDDDPDQPPLFRWRAHAHLLYENWLNYYVYQNTPYDLGEIQRVKHGK
;
A
#
# COMPACT_ATOMS: atom_id res chain seq x y z
N PRO A 1 -1.68 -4.54 5.14
CA PRO A 1 -1.17 -5.90 4.91
C PRO A 1 0.04 -5.91 4.00
N HIS A 2 0.89 -6.94 4.17
CA HIS A 2 2.01 -7.22 3.27
C HIS A 2 1.90 -8.68 2.78
N SER A 3 1.97 -8.86 1.46
CA SER A 3 1.99 -10.16 0.80
C SER A 3 3.18 -10.21 -0.16
N ARG A 4 4.34 -10.62 0.34
CA ARG A 4 5.57 -10.59 -0.44
C ARG A 4 6.60 -11.60 0.08
N HIS A 5 7.40 -12.13 -0.82
CA HIS A 5 8.54 -13.01 -0.49
C HIS A 5 9.88 -12.26 -0.42
N THR A 6 9.90 -10.99 -0.83
CA THR A 6 11.08 -10.12 -0.81
C THR A 6 10.77 -8.85 -0.04
N GLY A 7 11.77 -8.16 0.46
CA GLY A 7 11.63 -6.90 1.18
C GLY A 7 12.67 -5.88 0.76
N ILE A 8 12.41 -4.64 1.11
CA ILE A 8 13.38 -3.54 0.99
C ILE A 8 13.95 -3.31 2.39
N ARG A 9 15.27 -3.33 2.49
CA ARG A 9 15.94 -3.01 3.77
C ARG A 9 15.99 -1.49 3.94
N ARG A 10 15.82 -1.03 5.16
CA ARG A 10 15.96 0.38 5.50
C ARG A 10 17.29 0.96 5.01
N ALA A 11 18.40 0.25 5.22
CA ALA A 11 19.72 0.69 4.80
C ALA A 11 19.85 0.92 3.28
N ASP A 12 19.08 0.17 2.46
CA ASP A 12 19.10 0.36 1.00
C ASP A 12 18.33 1.65 0.61
N VAL A 13 17.30 2.01 1.36
CA VAL A 13 16.58 3.27 1.18
C VAL A 13 17.42 4.46 1.66
N ASP A 14 18.04 4.33 2.84
CA ASP A 14 18.88 5.38 3.42
C ASP A 14 20.13 5.67 2.58
N ALA A 15 20.60 4.70 1.77
CA ALA A 15 21.68 4.88 0.83
C ALA A 15 21.26 5.61 -0.48
N CYS A 16 19.98 5.88 -0.66
CA CYS A 16 19.46 6.58 -1.83
C CYS A 16 19.01 8.00 -1.44
N ASP A 17 19.85 8.99 -1.70
CA ASP A 17 19.60 10.40 -1.36
C ASP A 17 18.28 10.96 -1.93
N ALA A 18 17.76 10.33 -2.99
CA ALA A 18 16.51 10.74 -3.63
C ALA A 18 15.25 10.27 -2.88
N LEU A 19 15.38 9.38 -1.90
CA LEU A 19 14.25 8.76 -1.21
C LEU A 19 14.19 9.16 0.26
N ARG A 20 12.96 9.28 0.76
CA ARG A 20 12.65 9.44 2.19
C ARG A 20 11.64 8.39 2.62
N ILE A 21 11.88 7.78 3.76
CA ILE A 21 10.89 6.90 4.42
C ILE A 21 9.88 7.80 5.14
N LEU A 22 8.60 7.65 4.81
CA LEU A 22 7.49 8.37 5.44
C LEU A 22 6.80 7.52 6.51
N ALA A 23 6.78 6.20 6.33
CA ALA A 23 6.27 5.26 7.32
C ALA A 23 7.00 3.93 7.22
N GLU A 24 7.27 3.33 8.38
CA GLU A 24 7.90 2.02 8.49
C GLU A 24 7.36 1.24 9.70
N SER A 25 7.65 -0.04 9.74
CA SER A 25 7.33 -0.94 10.83
C SER A 25 8.57 -1.74 11.22
N ASP A 26 8.76 -2.00 12.51
CA ASP A 26 9.85 -2.85 13.00
C ASP A 26 9.77 -4.27 12.45
N VAL A 27 8.55 -4.76 12.16
CA VAL A 27 8.31 -6.11 11.64
C VAL A 27 8.39 -6.18 10.12
N ALA A 28 7.78 -5.20 9.42
CA ALA A 28 7.64 -5.24 7.96
C ALA A 28 8.65 -4.34 7.21
N GLY A 29 9.43 -3.51 7.93
CA GLY A 29 10.36 -2.56 7.34
C GLY A 29 9.68 -1.36 6.67
N PRO A 30 10.36 -0.69 5.72
CA PRO A 30 9.81 0.46 5.01
C PRO A 30 8.49 0.15 4.33
N PHE A 31 7.47 0.93 4.64
CA PHE A 31 6.12 0.78 4.07
C PHE A 31 5.81 1.85 3.03
N LEU A 32 6.04 3.11 3.37
CA LEU A 32 5.75 4.26 2.52
C LEU A 32 7.01 5.08 2.33
N MET A 33 7.37 5.32 1.09
CA MET A 33 8.54 6.13 0.71
C MET A 33 8.14 7.13 -0.37
N SER A 34 8.87 8.23 -0.45
CA SER A 34 8.65 9.27 -1.43
C SER A 34 9.97 9.86 -1.90
N THR A 35 10.02 10.32 -3.14
CA THR A 35 11.05 11.26 -3.57
C THR A 35 10.82 12.61 -2.88
N GLU A 36 11.88 13.41 -2.75
CA GLU A 36 11.82 14.71 -2.06
C GLU A 36 10.78 15.65 -2.68
N ASN A 37 10.65 15.65 -3.99
CA ASN A 37 9.66 16.46 -4.71
C ASN A 37 8.24 15.85 -4.72
N GLY A 38 8.03 14.70 -4.10
CA GLY A 38 6.72 14.02 -4.02
C GLY A 38 6.19 13.45 -5.34
N ARG A 39 6.96 13.47 -6.42
CA ARG A 39 6.50 12.99 -7.73
C ARG A 39 6.46 11.46 -7.85
N GLN A 40 7.21 10.76 -7.01
CA GLN A 40 7.19 9.32 -6.94
C GLN A 40 6.91 8.90 -5.50
N ILE A 41 5.89 8.07 -5.34
CA ILE A 41 5.49 7.50 -4.07
C ILE A 41 5.49 5.99 -4.20
N PHE A 42 6.13 5.32 -3.26
CA PHE A 42 6.29 3.87 -3.24
C PHE A 42 5.61 3.31 -2.00
N VAL A 43 4.73 2.35 -2.20
CA VAL A 43 4.04 1.64 -1.13
C VAL A 43 4.38 0.16 -1.26
N THR A 44 4.99 -0.42 -0.23
CA THR A 44 5.47 -1.81 -0.26
C THR A 44 4.45 -2.82 0.26
N GLY A 45 3.35 -2.35 0.82
CA GLY A 45 2.24 -3.18 1.27
C GLY A 45 0.99 -2.97 0.42
N HIS A 46 -0.09 -3.62 0.82
CA HIS A 46 -1.37 -3.61 0.13
C HIS A 46 -2.47 -2.95 1.00
N PRO A 47 -2.49 -1.61 1.10
CA PRO A 47 -3.55 -0.92 1.84
C PRO A 47 -4.94 -1.13 1.21
N GLU A 48 -5.00 -1.44 -0.10
CA GLU A 48 -6.22 -1.70 -0.85
C GLU A 48 -6.89 -3.05 -0.56
N TYR A 49 -6.19 -3.96 0.12
CA TYR A 49 -6.74 -5.29 0.40
C TYR A 49 -8.01 -5.24 1.23
N ASP A 50 -9.00 -6.03 0.82
CA ASP A 50 -10.15 -6.36 1.64
C ASP A 50 -9.77 -7.21 2.85
N LYS A 51 -10.71 -7.33 3.80
CA LYS A 51 -10.50 -8.09 5.04
C LYS A 51 -9.92 -9.48 4.83
N TYR A 52 -10.38 -10.20 3.80
CA TYR A 52 -10.06 -11.61 3.56
C TYR A 52 -9.10 -11.86 2.41
N THR A 53 -8.59 -10.83 1.74
CA THR A 53 -7.71 -11.01 0.58
C THR A 53 -6.42 -11.75 0.96
N LEU A 54 -5.72 -11.30 2.00
CA LEU A 54 -4.51 -11.96 2.47
C LEU A 54 -4.79 -13.33 3.10
N ASP A 55 -5.94 -13.52 3.75
CA ASP A 55 -6.39 -14.82 4.25
C ASP A 55 -6.53 -15.86 3.13
N ALA A 56 -7.15 -15.45 2.01
CA ALA A 56 -7.30 -16.31 0.84
C ALA A 56 -5.95 -16.66 0.21
N GLU A 57 -5.03 -15.71 0.12
CA GLU A 57 -3.67 -15.96 -0.36
C GLU A 57 -2.90 -16.93 0.55
N TYR A 58 -2.93 -16.70 1.85
CA TYR A 58 -2.29 -17.56 2.84
C TYR A 58 -2.82 -19.00 2.77
N LYS A 59 -4.14 -19.18 2.82
CA LYS A 59 -4.78 -20.49 2.76
C LYS A 59 -4.53 -21.22 1.44
N ARG A 60 -4.52 -20.47 0.33
CA ARG A 60 -4.15 -21.01 -1.00
C ARG A 60 -2.73 -21.59 -0.98
N ASP A 61 -1.79 -20.85 -0.40
CA ASP A 61 -0.38 -21.22 -0.43
C ASP A 61 -0.07 -22.34 0.57
N VAL A 62 -0.73 -22.39 1.72
CA VAL A 62 -0.73 -23.54 2.63
C VAL A 62 -1.25 -24.79 1.92
N ALA A 63 -2.38 -24.69 1.21
CA ALA A 63 -2.95 -25.83 0.48
C ALA A 63 -2.04 -26.37 -0.63
N LYS A 64 -1.15 -25.53 -1.17
CA LYS A 64 -0.10 -25.93 -2.13
C LYS A 64 1.14 -26.51 -1.47
N GLY A 65 1.21 -26.57 -0.14
CA GLY A 65 2.36 -27.07 0.60
C GLY A 65 3.57 -26.13 0.56
N LEU A 66 3.36 -24.84 0.31
CA LEU A 66 4.44 -23.86 0.30
C LEU A 66 4.92 -23.57 1.74
N PRO A 67 6.24 -23.37 1.96
CA PRO A 67 6.80 -23.06 3.28
C PRO A 67 6.57 -21.58 3.64
N ILE A 68 5.33 -21.24 3.95
CA ILE A 68 4.95 -19.89 4.34
C ILE A 68 4.60 -19.82 5.83
N HIS A 69 4.72 -18.64 6.41
CA HIS A 69 4.36 -18.38 7.79
C HIS A 69 2.99 -17.72 7.90
N VAL A 70 2.34 -17.87 9.05
CA VAL A 70 1.13 -17.13 9.39
C VAL A 70 1.44 -15.63 9.30
N PRO A 71 0.60 -14.84 8.62
CA PRO A 71 0.78 -13.40 8.57
C PRO A 71 0.72 -12.76 9.97
N VAL A 72 1.83 -12.13 10.38
CA VAL A 72 1.99 -11.55 11.72
C VAL A 72 1.01 -10.40 11.93
N ASN A 73 0.36 -10.34 13.10
CA ASN A 73 -0.61 -9.32 13.50
C ASN A 73 -1.84 -9.22 12.57
N TYR A 74 -2.09 -10.20 11.75
CA TYR A 74 -3.21 -10.21 10.83
C TYR A 74 -4.45 -10.91 11.42
N TYR A 75 -4.23 -11.97 12.17
CA TYR A 75 -5.27 -12.65 12.94
C TYR A 75 -5.20 -12.30 14.42
N PRO A 76 -6.29 -12.47 15.20
CA PRO A 76 -6.19 -12.45 16.66
C PRO A 76 -5.19 -13.51 17.13
N ASP A 77 -4.24 -13.11 17.96
CA ASP A 77 -3.19 -13.99 18.53
C ASP A 77 -2.43 -14.80 17.46
N ASP A 78 -2.37 -14.27 16.22
CA ASP A 78 -1.80 -14.93 15.02
C ASP A 78 -2.41 -16.33 14.74
N ASP A 79 -3.65 -16.57 15.18
CA ASP A 79 -4.40 -17.82 14.96
C ASP A 79 -5.19 -17.74 13.62
N PRO A 80 -4.79 -18.51 12.57
CA PRO A 80 -5.41 -18.48 11.25
C PRO A 80 -6.81 -19.10 11.19
N ASP A 81 -7.26 -19.74 12.28
CA ASP A 81 -8.63 -20.23 12.40
C ASP A 81 -9.60 -19.14 12.88
N GLN A 82 -9.07 -17.99 13.31
CA GLN A 82 -9.86 -16.81 13.68
C GLN A 82 -10.10 -15.88 12.48
N PRO A 83 -11.19 -15.11 12.49
CA PRO A 83 -11.41 -14.08 11.47
C PRO A 83 -10.30 -13.00 11.49
N PRO A 84 -9.80 -12.55 10.33
CA PRO A 84 -8.77 -11.51 10.29
C PRO A 84 -9.17 -10.20 10.99
N LEU A 85 -8.18 -9.53 11.57
CA LEU A 85 -8.31 -8.19 12.12
C LEU A 85 -8.31 -7.17 10.98
N PHE A 86 -9.41 -6.44 10.77
CA PHE A 86 -9.51 -5.43 9.71
C PHE A 86 -9.22 -4.03 10.24
N ARG A 87 -7.96 -3.75 10.58
CA ARG A 87 -7.54 -2.51 11.25
C ARG A 87 -6.97 -1.43 10.33
N TRP A 88 -6.68 -1.73 9.06
CA TRP A 88 -5.99 -0.80 8.14
C TRP A 88 -6.92 0.04 7.26
N ARG A 89 -8.22 -0.25 7.19
CA ARG A 89 -9.15 0.39 6.27
C ARG A 89 -9.17 1.93 6.37
N ALA A 90 -9.28 2.46 7.59
CA ALA A 90 -9.29 3.91 7.78
C ALA A 90 -7.97 4.56 7.36
N HIS A 91 -6.85 3.93 7.68
CA HIS A 91 -5.51 4.39 7.28
C HIS A 91 -5.30 4.30 5.77
N ALA A 92 -5.84 3.26 5.11
CA ALA A 92 -5.80 3.12 3.66
C ALA A 92 -6.57 4.26 2.97
N HIS A 93 -7.78 4.56 3.43
CA HIS A 93 -8.56 5.69 2.91
C HIS A 93 -7.80 7.00 3.07
N LEU A 94 -7.26 7.26 4.27
CA LEU A 94 -6.48 8.48 4.54
C LEU A 94 -5.25 8.58 3.63
N LEU A 95 -4.55 7.48 3.40
CA LEU A 95 -3.39 7.42 2.50
C LEU A 95 -3.77 7.83 1.07
N TYR A 96 -4.82 7.22 0.51
CA TYR A 96 -5.27 7.53 -0.86
C TYR A 96 -5.87 8.92 -0.98
N GLU A 97 -6.66 9.36 -0.02
CA GLU A 97 -7.25 10.72 0.00
C GLU A 97 -6.16 11.79 0.07
N ASN A 98 -5.15 11.61 0.92
CA ASN A 98 -4.02 12.53 1.01
C ASN A 98 -3.19 12.52 -0.28
N TRP A 99 -2.93 11.35 -0.87
CA TRP A 99 -2.22 11.27 -2.12
C TRP A 99 -2.96 11.99 -3.24
N LEU A 100 -4.25 11.72 -3.42
CA LEU A 100 -5.08 12.40 -4.42
C LEU A 100 -5.10 13.92 -4.19
N ASN A 101 -5.31 14.35 -2.95
CA ASN A 101 -5.51 15.76 -2.62
C ASN A 101 -4.22 16.58 -2.75
N TYR A 102 -3.12 16.11 -2.13
CA TYR A 102 -1.89 16.89 -2.02
C TYR A 102 -0.90 16.64 -3.15
N TYR A 103 -0.89 15.46 -3.76
CA TYR A 103 0.09 15.11 -4.78
C TYR A 103 -0.49 15.07 -6.19
N VAL A 104 -1.75 14.73 -6.36
CA VAL A 104 -2.39 14.70 -7.68
C VAL A 104 -3.07 16.04 -7.99
N TYR A 105 -4.10 16.40 -7.23
CA TYR A 105 -4.89 17.60 -7.56
C TYR A 105 -4.13 18.90 -7.40
N GLN A 106 -3.31 19.08 -6.36
CA GLN A 106 -2.59 20.32 -6.13
C GLN A 106 -1.34 20.50 -6.99
N ASN A 107 -0.75 19.43 -7.50
CA ASN A 107 0.48 19.47 -8.30
C ASN A 107 0.26 19.21 -9.80
N THR A 108 -0.95 18.83 -10.21
CA THR A 108 -1.27 18.64 -11.63
C THR A 108 -1.84 19.92 -12.20
N PRO A 109 -1.18 20.57 -13.16
CA PRO A 109 -1.74 21.73 -13.84
C PRO A 109 -3.01 21.30 -14.55
N TYR A 110 -4.13 21.96 -14.24
CA TYR A 110 -5.42 21.62 -14.78
C TYR A 110 -6.16 22.90 -15.13
N ASP A 111 -6.43 23.12 -16.42
CA ASP A 111 -7.24 24.22 -16.92
C ASP A 111 -8.60 23.70 -17.39
N LEU A 112 -9.67 24.09 -16.69
CA LEU A 112 -11.05 23.75 -17.05
C LEU A 112 -11.44 24.32 -18.41
N GLY A 113 -10.81 25.40 -18.86
CA GLY A 113 -11.07 26.04 -20.16
C GLY A 113 -10.58 25.21 -21.34
N GLU A 114 -9.60 24.33 -21.12
CA GLU A 114 -9.04 23.46 -22.15
C GLU A 114 -9.84 22.17 -22.36
N ILE A 115 -10.83 21.88 -21.52
CA ILE A 115 -11.69 20.70 -21.71
C ILE A 115 -12.53 20.93 -22.96
N GLN A 116 -12.20 20.21 -24.02
CA GLN A 116 -13.04 20.17 -25.23
C GLN A 116 -14.39 19.55 -24.86
N ARG A 117 -15.46 20.31 -24.98
CA ARG A 117 -16.83 19.79 -24.88
C ARG A 117 -16.99 18.72 -25.95
N VAL A 118 -17.11 17.46 -25.55
CA VAL A 118 -17.49 16.39 -26.45
C VAL A 118 -18.85 16.79 -27.03
N LYS A 119 -18.86 17.14 -28.33
CA LYS A 119 -20.11 17.37 -29.04
C LYS A 119 -20.76 16.00 -29.21
N HIS A 120 -21.78 15.72 -28.39
CA HIS A 120 -22.65 14.61 -28.66
C HIS A 120 -23.27 14.85 -30.03
N GLY A 121 -22.76 14.14 -31.05
CA GLY A 121 -23.39 14.09 -32.37
C GLY A 121 -24.80 13.53 -32.21
N LYS A 122 -25.75 14.19 -32.85
CA LYS A 122 -27.13 13.74 -32.98
C LYS A 122 -27.20 12.49 -33.87
#